data_e5791d491c1ea6935f0d5e531b741522
#
_entry.id   e5791d491c1ea6935f0d5e531b741522
#
_cell.length_a   1.000
_cell.length_b   1.000
_cell.length_c   1.000
_cell.angle_alpha   90.00
_cell.angle_beta   90.00
_cell.angle_gamma   90.00
#
_symmetry.space_group_name_H-M   'P 1'
#
loop_
_entity.id
_entity.type
_entity.pdbx_description
1 polymer ?
#
loop_
_entity_poly.entity_id
_entity_poly.type
_entity_poly.pdbx_seq_one_letter_code
_entity_poly.pdbx_strand_id
1 'polypeptide(L)'
;MKEPDFYTTIEKPSSAEFKDRGSKFIAFAFPIETADDFKKELQVLKKEHPKAVHHCFAYRIGTDGNNFRSSDDGEPSGTAGKPILGQIDSKELVNVAIIVVRYWGGTLLGVPGLINAYKVSAA
;
A
#
# COMPACT_ATOMS: atom_id res chain seq x y z
N MET A 1 8.82 2.21 27.65
CA MET A 1 8.43 2.42 27.32
C MET A 1 8.27 2.62 26.88
N LYS A 2 8.40 2.53 26.70
CA LYS A 2 8.19 2.60 26.29
C LYS A 2 7.85 2.83 25.52
N GLU A 3 7.80 3.43 25.53
CA GLU A 3 7.38 3.40 24.72
C GLU A 3 7.25 2.76 23.59
N PRO A 4 7.63 2.41 23.29
CA PRO A 4 7.80 1.51 22.16
C PRO A 4 6.56 0.73 21.78
N ASP A 5 5.68 0.58 22.66
CA ASP A 5 4.43 -0.14 22.41
C ASP A 5 3.47 0.61 21.49
N PHE A 6 3.75 1.86 21.21
CA PHE A 6 2.86 2.69 20.41
C PHE A 6 3.04 2.50 18.92
N TYR A 7 4.12 1.85 18.52
CA TYR A 7 4.36 1.65 17.11
C TYR A 7 5.10 0.34 16.90
N THR A 8 4.83 -0.25 15.77
CA THR A 8 5.42 -1.51 15.37
C THR A 8 5.88 -1.36 13.92
N THR A 9 6.89 -2.09 13.56
CA THR A 9 7.32 -2.18 12.17
C THR A 9 7.41 -3.63 11.76
N ILE A 10 7.43 -3.88 10.44
CA ILE A 10 7.65 -5.22 9.93
C ILE A 10 9.16 -5.43 9.78
N GLU A 11 9.61 -6.66 9.96
CA GLU A 11 11.03 -6.97 9.92
C GLU A 11 11.52 -7.32 8.53
N LYS A 12 10.63 -7.83 7.68
CA LYS A 12 11.01 -8.29 6.35
C LYS A 12 9.85 -8.06 5.37
N PRO A 13 10.15 -8.00 4.07
CA PRO A 13 9.11 -7.85 3.06
C PRO A 13 8.13 -9.01 3.04
N SER A 14 6.90 -8.71 2.65
CA SER A 14 5.87 -9.70 2.46
C SER A 14 4.96 -9.29 1.30
N SER A 15 4.19 -10.22 0.78
CA SER A 15 3.25 -9.93 -0.28
C SER A 15 1.99 -10.77 -0.15
N ALA A 16 0.89 -10.27 -0.73
CA ALA A 16 -0.38 -10.96 -0.74
C ALA A 16 -1.14 -10.57 -2.01
N GLU A 17 -2.02 -11.45 -2.46
CA GLU A 17 -2.80 -11.24 -3.66
C GLU A 17 -4.28 -11.29 -3.34
N PHE A 18 -5.06 -10.41 -3.99
CA PHE A 18 -6.51 -10.38 -3.89
C PHE A 18 -7.10 -10.22 -5.28
N LYS A 19 -8.14 -10.97 -5.59
CA LYS A 19 -8.83 -10.90 -6.88
C LYS A 19 -10.28 -10.50 -6.68
N ASP A 20 -10.78 -9.64 -7.57
CA ASP A 20 -12.17 -9.23 -7.56
C ASP A 20 -12.61 -8.93 -8.99
N ARG A 21 -13.63 -9.63 -9.45
CA ARG A 21 -14.24 -9.44 -10.77
C ARG A 21 -13.22 -9.37 -11.91
N GLY A 22 -12.22 -10.25 -11.86
CA GLY A 22 -11.17 -10.34 -12.86
C GLY A 22 -9.97 -9.44 -12.64
N SER A 23 -10.10 -8.39 -11.84
CA SER A 23 -8.96 -7.56 -11.46
C SER A 23 -8.11 -8.28 -10.42
N LYS A 24 -6.80 -8.09 -10.52
CA LYS A 24 -5.84 -8.69 -9.59
C LYS A 24 -5.10 -7.57 -8.88
N PHE A 25 -5.05 -7.65 -7.56
CA PHE A 25 -4.36 -6.71 -6.69
C PHE A 25 -3.26 -7.45 -5.95
N ILE A 26 -2.02 -7.02 -6.11
CA ILE A 26 -0.89 -7.63 -5.40
C ILE A 26 -0.33 -6.57 -4.48
N ALA A 27 -0.41 -6.82 -3.18
CA ALA A 27 0.12 -5.92 -2.16
C ALA A 27 1.52 -6.36 -1.77
N PHE A 28 2.43 -5.40 -1.71
CA PHE A 28 3.80 -5.61 -1.27
C PHE A 28 4.04 -4.70 -0.07
N ALA A 29 4.37 -5.29 1.07
CA ALA A 29 4.70 -4.55 2.28
C ALA A 29 6.19 -4.73 2.57
N PHE A 30 6.86 -3.65 2.92
CA PHE A 30 8.29 -3.72 3.21
C PHE A 30 8.71 -2.63 4.19
N PRO A 31 9.76 -2.93 4.99
CA PRO A 31 10.27 -1.93 5.92
C PRO A 31 11.03 -0.84 5.17
N ILE A 32 10.85 0.40 5.60
CA ILE A 32 11.59 1.54 5.08
C ILE A 32 11.99 2.44 6.24
N GLU A 33 13.05 3.22 6.05
CA GLU A 33 13.45 4.23 7.03
C GLU A 33 13.37 5.63 6.44
N THR A 34 13.44 5.76 5.11
CA THR A 34 13.42 7.06 4.43
C THR A 34 12.50 7.01 3.24
N ALA A 35 12.14 8.19 2.74
CA ALA A 35 11.37 8.29 1.50
C ALA A 35 12.17 7.76 0.30
N ASP A 36 13.50 7.87 0.33
CA ASP A 36 14.34 7.33 -0.73
C ASP A 36 14.30 5.81 -0.77
N ASP A 37 14.24 5.14 0.39
CA ASP A 37 14.05 3.69 0.46
C ASP A 37 12.77 3.31 -0.26
N PHE A 38 11.69 4.05 0.01
CA PHE A 38 10.41 3.80 -0.64
C PHE A 38 10.50 3.99 -2.16
N LYS A 39 11.15 5.06 -2.61
CA LYS A 39 11.26 5.33 -4.05
C LYS A 39 11.97 4.22 -4.80
N LYS A 40 13.00 3.63 -4.20
CA LYS A 40 13.72 2.51 -4.79
C LYS A 40 12.81 1.30 -4.97
N GLU A 41 12.03 0.98 -3.93
CA GLU A 41 11.11 -0.15 -4.00
C GLU A 41 10.01 0.09 -5.03
N LEU A 42 9.48 1.31 -5.11
CA LEU A 42 8.47 1.64 -6.10
C LEU A 42 9.00 1.47 -7.52
N GLN A 43 10.24 1.90 -7.78
CA GLN A 43 10.84 1.75 -9.09
C GLN A 43 11.05 0.28 -9.47
N VAL A 44 11.46 -0.54 -8.50
CA VAL A 44 11.61 -1.97 -8.72
C VAL A 44 10.27 -2.59 -9.13
N LEU A 45 9.20 -2.27 -8.40
CA LEU A 45 7.88 -2.81 -8.69
C LEU A 45 7.34 -2.33 -10.04
N LYS A 46 7.63 -1.09 -10.41
CA LYS A 46 7.22 -0.59 -11.73
C LYS A 46 7.93 -1.34 -12.86
N LYS A 47 9.18 -1.74 -12.65
CA LYS A 47 9.91 -2.54 -13.63
C LYS A 47 9.43 -3.98 -13.68
N GLU A 48 9.09 -4.55 -12.52
CA GLU A 48 8.62 -5.93 -12.44
C GLU A 48 7.18 -6.08 -12.92
N HIS A 49 6.39 -5.02 -12.79
CA HIS A 49 4.98 -5.03 -13.16
C HIS A 49 4.64 -3.90 -14.14
N PRO A 50 5.27 -3.89 -15.32
CA PRO A 50 5.06 -2.77 -16.25
C PRO A 50 3.67 -2.75 -16.87
N LYS A 51 2.95 -3.88 -16.84
CA LYS A 51 1.59 -3.96 -17.40
C LYS A 51 0.50 -3.68 -16.39
N ALA A 52 0.86 -3.49 -15.12
CA ALA A 52 -0.12 -3.08 -14.13
C ALA A 52 -0.61 -1.67 -14.46
N VAL A 53 -1.91 -1.43 -14.29
CA VAL A 53 -2.49 -0.13 -14.65
C VAL A 53 -2.31 0.90 -13.55
N HIS A 54 -2.16 0.47 -12.30
CA HIS A 54 -1.95 1.37 -11.17
C HIS A 54 -0.96 0.77 -10.18
N HIS A 55 -0.15 1.64 -9.57
CA HIS A 55 0.79 1.31 -8.51
C HIS A 55 0.46 2.23 -7.33
N CYS A 56 -0.61 1.91 -6.61
CA CYS A 56 -1.08 2.72 -5.50
C CYS A 56 -0.27 2.42 -4.24
N PHE A 57 -0.13 3.39 -3.35
CA PHE A 57 0.72 3.16 -2.19
C PHE A 57 0.35 4.04 -1.00
N ALA A 58 0.89 3.66 0.15
CA ALA A 58 0.95 4.50 1.34
C ALA A 58 2.16 4.12 2.16
N TYR A 59 2.71 5.08 2.89
CA TYR A 59 3.77 4.80 3.85
C TYR A 59 3.68 5.74 5.04
N ARG A 60 4.32 5.33 6.13
CA ARG A 60 4.44 6.15 7.32
C ARG A 60 5.85 5.93 7.88
N ILE A 61 6.58 7.01 8.10
CA ILE A 61 7.99 6.99 8.49
C ILE A 61 8.15 7.78 9.80
N GLY A 62 9.07 7.33 10.63
CA GLY A 62 9.40 7.98 11.88
C GLY A 62 8.59 7.42 13.04
N THR A 63 9.19 7.45 14.23
CA THR A 63 8.55 6.87 15.41
C THR A 63 7.31 7.62 15.85
N ASP A 64 7.19 8.89 15.48
CA ASP A 64 6.00 9.70 15.77
C ASP A 64 4.92 9.52 14.71
N GLY A 65 5.25 8.86 13.57
CA GLY A 65 4.30 8.63 12.50
C GLY A 65 3.86 9.87 11.74
N ASN A 66 4.54 11.01 11.92
CA ASN A 66 4.13 12.27 11.29
C ASN A 66 4.56 12.44 9.85
N ASN A 67 5.46 11.59 9.34
CA ASN A 67 5.88 11.64 7.95
C ASN A 67 5.17 10.52 7.19
N PHE A 68 4.12 10.87 6.48
CA PHE A 68 3.32 9.88 5.76
C PHE A 68 2.90 10.42 4.40
N ARG A 69 2.58 9.50 3.51
CA ARG A 69 2.10 9.83 2.17
C ARG A 69 1.22 8.70 1.65
N SER A 70 0.28 9.03 0.77
CA SER A 70 -0.53 8.05 0.07
C SER A 70 -0.76 8.52 -1.36
N SER A 71 -1.04 7.58 -2.25
CA SER A 71 -1.27 7.88 -3.66
C SER A 71 -2.30 6.93 -4.25
N ASP A 72 -3.25 7.49 -4.98
CA ASP A 72 -4.23 6.72 -5.75
C ASP A 72 -3.71 6.30 -7.12
N ASP A 73 -2.61 6.88 -7.58
CA ASP A 73 -1.95 6.59 -8.86
C ASP A 73 -2.93 6.40 -10.02
N GLY A 74 -3.85 7.37 -10.18
CA GLY A 74 -4.82 7.35 -11.27
C GLY A 74 -6.13 6.66 -10.96
N GLU A 75 -6.26 5.97 -9.83
CA GLU A 75 -7.57 5.50 -9.38
C GLU A 75 -8.41 6.69 -8.90
N PRO A 76 -9.74 6.56 -8.85
CA PRO A 76 -10.56 7.67 -8.33
C PRO A 76 -10.11 8.11 -6.94
N SER A 77 -10.20 9.42 -6.69
CA SER A 77 -9.70 10.01 -5.46
C SER A 77 -10.25 9.31 -4.21
N GLY A 78 -9.36 8.94 -3.30
CA GLY A 78 -9.71 8.34 -2.01
C GLY A 78 -10.04 6.85 -2.07
N THR A 79 -9.89 6.20 -3.23
CA THR A 79 -10.29 4.79 -3.37
C THR A 79 -9.14 3.80 -3.17
N ALA A 80 -7.91 4.26 -3.18
CA ALA A 80 -6.74 3.38 -3.08
C ALA A 80 -5.78 3.80 -1.97
N GLY A 81 -5.17 4.97 -2.09
CA GLY A 81 -4.15 5.41 -1.13
C GLY A 81 -4.65 5.48 0.30
N LYS A 82 -5.83 6.06 0.52
CA LYS A 82 -6.39 6.17 1.88
C LYS A 82 -6.74 4.81 2.49
N PRO A 83 -7.39 3.88 1.77
CA PRO A 83 -7.60 2.55 2.31
C PRO A 83 -6.30 1.81 2.67
N ILE A 84 -5.24 1.99 1.87
CA ILE A 84 -3.94 1.38 2.17
C ILE A 84 -3.36 2.01 3.44
N LEU A 85 -3.34 3.34 3.52
CA LEU A 85 -2.86 4.04 4.71
C LEU A 85 -3.66 3.64 5.95
N GLY A 86 -4.97 3.47 5.80
CA GLY A 86 -5.84 3.02 6.87
C GLY A 86 -5.43 1.67 7.45
N GLN A 87 -4.90 0.76 6.63
CA GLN A 87 -4.41 -0.52 7.12
C GLN A 87 -3.12 -0.35 7.93
N ILE A 88 -2.24 0.53 7.49
CA ILE A 88 -1.03 0.86 8.25
C ILE A 88 -1.44 1.43 9.62
N ASP A 89 -2.39 2.35 9.63
CA ASP A 89 -2.85 2.99 10.85
C ASP A 89 -3.59 2.03 11.79
N SER A 90 -4.41 1.16 11.23
CA SER A 90 -5.18 0.21 12.05
C SER A 90 -4.29 -0.78 12.78
N LYS A 91 -3.09 -1.03 12.27
CA LYS A 91 -2.10 -1.93 12.88
C LYS A 91 -1.03 -1.15 13.64
N GLU A 92 -1.15 0.17 13.70
CA GLU A 92 -0.22 1.05 14.40
C GLU A 92 1.23 0.85 13.94
N LEU A 93 1.41 0.72 12.62
CA LEU A 93 2.73 0.50 12.04
C LEU A 93 3.41 1.82 11.67
N VAL A 94 4.74 1.83 11.80
CA VAL A 94 5.58 2.92 11.32
C VAL A 94 6.79 2.29 10.60
N ASN A 95 7.51 3.12 9.85
CA ASN A 95 8.67 2.69 9.06
C ASN A 95 8.32 1.55 8.13
N VAL A 96 7.17 1.70 7.48
CA VAL A 96 6.63 0.69 6.58
C VAL A 96 6.00 1.37 5.38
N ALA A 97 6.10 0.71 4.23
CA ALA A 97 5.39 1.09 3.02
C ALA A 97 4.61 -0.11 2.51
N ILE A 98 3.45 0.16 1.94
CA ILE A 98 2.67 -0.84 1.23
C ILE A 98 2.40 -0.30 -0.16
N ILE A 99 2.76 -1.07 -1.18
CA ILE A 99 2.45 -0.75 -2.58
C ILE A 99 1.50 -1.84 -3.08
N VAL A 100 0.39 -1.43 -3.69
CA VAL A 100 -0.55 -2.36 -4.29
C VAL A 100 -0.55 -2.12 -5.79
N VAL A 101 -0.15 -3.14 -6.56
CA VAL A 101 -0.21 -3.08 -8.02
C VAL A 101 -1.52 -3.73 -8.46
N ARG A 102 -2.18 -3.11 -9.45
CA ARG A 102 -3.44 -3.60 -9.94
C ARG A 102 -3.35 -3.94 -11.43
N TYR A 103 -3.86 -5.12 -11.77
CA TYR A 103 -4.06 -5.54 -13.16
C TYR A 103 -5.54 -5.44 -13.48
N TRP A 104 -5.86 -4.77 -14.59
CA TRP A 104 -7.24 -4.54 -15.01
C TRP A 104 -7.88 -5.85 -15.47
N GLY A 105 -9.09 -6.11 -15.00
CA GLY A 105 -9.81 -7.35 -15.32
C GLY A 105 -10.97 -7.18 -16.29
N GLY A 106 -11.16 -5.99 -16.85
CA GLY A 106 -12.23 -5.76 -17.82
C GLY A 106 -13.58 -5.39 -17.21
N THR A 107 -13.69 -5.34 -15.88
CA THR A 107 -14.93 -5.01 -15.19
C THR A 107 -14.71 -3.88 -14.21
N LEU A 108 -15.58 -2.86 -14.25
CA LEU A 108 -15.51 -1.76 -13.29
C LEU A 108 -15.95 -2.27 -11.91
N LEU A 109 -15.20 -1.92 -10.89
CA LEU A 109 -15.51 -2.30 -9.52
C LEU A 109 -16.37 -1.26 -8.80
N GLY A 110 -16.38 -0.01 -9.31
CA GLY A 110 -17.03 1.11 -8.64
C GLY A 110 -16.24 1.58 -7.42
N VAL A 111 -16.63 2.73 -6.87
CA VAL A 111 -15.91 3.32 -5.74
C VAL A 111 -15.91 2.39 -4.52
N PRO A 112 -17.05 1.84 -4.06
CA PRO A 112 -17.03 0.94 -2.91
C PRO A 112 -16.20 -0.32 -3.17
N GLY A 113 -16.25 -0.88 -4.37
CA GLY A 113 -15.48 -2.07 -4.72
C GLY A 113 -13.99 -1.80 -4.70
N LEU A 114 -13.54 -0.65 -5.21
CA LEU A 114 -12.14 -0.25 -5.18
C LEU A 114 -11.64 -0.06 -3.76
N ILE A 115 -12.38 0.66 -2.93
CA ILE A 115 -12.01 0.86 -1.53
C ILE A 115 -11.82 -0.48 -0.84
N ASN A 116 -12.78 -1.39 -1.02
CA ASN A 116 -12.69 -2.72 -0.42
C ASN A 116 -11.48 -3.50 -0.92
N ALA A 117 -11.24 -3.49 -2.24
CA ALA A 117 -10.15 -4.24 -2.84
C ALA A 117 -8.79 -3.77 -2.30
N TYR A 118 -8.57 -2.46 -2.24
CA TYR A 118 -7.31 -1.92 -1.74
C TYR A 118 -7.16 -2.14 -0.23
N LYS A 119 -8.26 -2.03 0.51
CA LYS A 119 -8.25 -2.30 1.94
C LYS A 119 -7.91 -3.76 2.24
N VAL A 120 -8.59 -4.69 1.57
CA VAL A 120 -8.40 -6.12 1.83
C VAL A 120 -7.02 -6.58 1.38
N SER A 121 -6.56 -6.15 0.21
CA SER A 121 -5.25 -6.55 -0.29
C SER A 121 -4.12 -6.03 0.60
N ALA A 122 -4.27 -4.85 1.20
CA ALA A 122 -3.26 -4.25 2.06
C ALA A 122 -3.31 -4.77 3.50
N ALA A 123 -4.33 -5.53 3.86
CA ALA A 123 -4.52 -6.00 5.23
C ALA A 123 -3.48 -7.06 5.71
#